data_e74a0ccd4ed465e8c04beafb3f96e4b6
#
_entry.id   e74a0ccd4ed465e8c04beafb3f96e4b6
#
_cell.length_a   1.000
_cell.length_b   1.000
_cell.length_c   1.000
_cell.angle_alpha   90.00
_cell.angle_beta   90.00
_cell.angle_gamma   90.00
#
_symmetry.space_group_name_H-M   'P 1'
#
loop_
_entity.id
_entity.type
_entity.pdbx_description
1 polymer ?
#
loop_
_entity_poly.entity_id
_entity_poly.type
_entity_poly.pdbx_seq_one_letter_code
_entity_poly.pdbx_strand_id
1 'polypeptide(L)'
;MQDGMFTTALVGQPNVGKSSLFTRLTGVGVISSNYPGTTVAFEEAVIMRKGNKVRVYDLPGTYGMSGNSEDERVVLEMVKNPEIDSVIVIADAANLQSSLVLCFEVIELGVPMILAVNKIDEAKKKFDTDFEALEQLLDVPVIPVSAKTSEGVDALADAVCEGKARVSSFKVKYDGRLDAVITSLSERVSSERFGSFGMAVKLMEGTETFLEDVGGDIASDAEKLRNEFESTYDESADILIARDRYSTSDAMVRKIQTRTQTKMSRKDRLSEVMITPVTGIPILVGVMLTVFLAIIFVGGFLDEFVEDLYEMYVGDALSDFGQSIGGDFGSAIMYGIDQSILAVLTLIVPYILVFYVILGILEDSGYLPRAVVLLDRVMHRFGLHGGAFIPMIVGLGCNVPAIMATRSIHSRREKIITTTLIALCVPCSAQLAIIFGLVGSSAGIIYALAILAVVLALMVVLGVALNRFLPKRPSNLAMEIPDLEVPTVRNIFFKTWDRIKE
;
A
#
# COMPACT_ATOMS: atom_id res chain seq x y z
N MET A 1 -24.50 -26.43 -14.23
CA MET A 1 -25.29 -26.51 -12.99
C MET A 1 -24.48 -27.35 -12.02
N GLN A 2 -23.54 -26.74 -11.33
CA GLN A 2 -22.77 -27.39 -10.28
C GLN A 2 -23.41 -26.97 -8.96
N ASP A 3 -23.76 -27.95 -8.15
CA ASP A 3 -24.26 -27.89 -6.76
C ASP A 3 -24.74 -26.52 -6.29
N GLY A 4 -26.06 -26.37 -6.06
CA GLY A 4 -26.70 -25.16 -5.54
C GLY A 4 -26.21 -24.76 -4.12
N MET A 5 -24.91 -24.59 -3.97
CA MET A 5 -24.24 -24.15 -2.74
C MET A 5 -24.15 -22.63 -2.76
N PHE A 6 -24.66 -21.99 -1.73
CA PHE A 6 -24.54 -20.52 -1.55
C PHE A 6 -23.07 -20.13 -1.46
N THR A 7 -22.72 -19.08 -2.18
CA THR A 7 -21.32 -18.65 -2.32
C THR A 7 -21.16 -17.19 -1.88
N THR A 8 -20.14 -16.92 -1.06
CA THR A 8 -19.84 -15.57 -0.56
C THR A 8 -18.35 -15.26 -0.67
N ALA A 9 -18.00 -13.99 -0.84
CA ALA A 9 -16.63 -13.53 -0.91
C ALA A 9 -16.31 -12.55 0.22
N LEU A 10 -15.12 -12.68 0.83
CA LEU A 10 -14.61 -11.72 1.81
C LEU A 10 -13.89 -10.59 1.08
N VAL A 11 -14.33 -9.37 1.31
CA VAL A 11 -13.76 -8.13 0.78
C VAL A 11 -13.37 -7.23 1.94
N GLY A 12 -12.22 -6.61 1.88
CA GLY A 12 -11.76 -5.69 2.92
C GLY A 12 -10.41 -5.10 2.60
N GLN A 13 -10.10 -4.01 3.28
CA GLN A 13 -8.81 -3.33 3.13
C GLN A 13 -7.65 -4.23 3.60
N PRO A 14 -6.42 -3.98 3.14
CA PRO A 14 -5.24 -4.61 3.71
C PRO A 14 -5.18 -4.40 5.24
N ASN A 15 -4.72 -5.39 5.97
CA ASN A 15 -4.53 -5.36 7.44
C ASN A 15 -5.80 -5.24 8.30
N VAL A 16 -7.00 -5.29 7.76
CA VAL A 16 -8.25 -5.36 8.56
C VAL A 16 -8.45 -6.71 9.26
N GLY A 17 -7.57 -7.68 8.99
CA GLY A 17 -7.63 -9.02 9.58
C GLY A 17 -8.49 -10.00 8.80
N LYS A 18 -8.65 -9.79 7.47
CA LYS A 18 -9.47 -10.60 6.56
C LYS A 18 -9.06 -12.07 6.57
N SER A 19 -7.81 -12.42 6.26
CA SER A 19 -7.34 -13.82 6.24
C SER A 19 -7.32 -14.46 7.63
N SER A 20 -7.10 -13.67 8.70
CA SER A 20 -7.25 -14.18 10.06
C SER A 20 -8.71 -14.53 10.37
N LEU A 21 -9.67 -13.73 9.94
CA LEU A 21 -11.10 -13.99 10.09
C LEU A 21 -11.52 -15.18 9.23
N PHE A 22 -11.04 -15.28 7.99
CA PHE A 22 -11.27 -16.41 7.10
C PHE A 22 -10.83 -17.74 7.73
N THR A 23 -9.59 -17.78 8.27
CA THR A 23 -9.08 -18.98 8.95
C THR A 23 -9.93 -19.35 10.16
N ARG A 24 -10.43 -18.36 10.93
CA ARG A 24 -11.32 -18.61 12.08
C ARG A 24 -12.71 -19.10 11.67
N LEU A 25 -13.26 -18.57 10.57
CA LEU A 25 -14.56 -18.99 10.05
C LEU A 25 -14.53 -20.41 9.48
N THR A 26 -13.46 -20.76 8.76
CA THR A 26 -13.39 -21.97 7.93
C THR A 26 -12.67 -23.12 8.63
N GLY A 27 -11.80 -22.83 9.61
CA GLY A 27 -10.96 -23.83 10.25
C GLY A 27 -9.81 -24.30 9.33
N VAL A 28 -9.39 -25.54 9.51
CA VAL A 28 -8.29 -26.13 8.73
C VAL A 28 -8.87 -26.82 7.50
N GLY A 29 -8.47 -26.44 6.31
CA GLY A 29 -8.93 -27.05 5.04
C GLY A 29 -9.02 -26.07 3.88
N VAL A 30 -8.12 -25.12 3.84
CA VAL A 30 -8.03 -24.04 2.83
C VAL A 30 -7.40 -24.58 1.56
N ILE A 31 -8.02 -24.31 0.41
CA ILE A 31 -7.46 -24.55 -0.93
C ILE A 31 -7.00 -23.19 -1.46
N SER A 32 -5.71 -23.07 -1.74
CA SER A 32 -5.17 -21.86 -2.40
C SER A 32 -5.21 -22.06 -3.92
N SER A 33 -5.73 -21.09 -4.63
CA SER A 33 -5.83 -21.05 -6.10
C SER A 33 -5.42 -19.68 -6.62
N ASN A 34 -4.90 -19.62 -7.84
CA ASN A 34 -4.62 -18.37 -8.52
C ASN A 34 -5.79 -17.97 -9.43
N TYR A 35 -6.11 -16.69 -9.50
CA TYR A 35 -7.10 -16.21 -10.44
C TYR A 35 -6.58 -16.39 -11.88
N PRO A 36 -7.38 -16.94 -12.81
CA PRO A 36 -6.93 -17.20 -14.18
C PRO A 36 -6.36 -15.94 -14.85
N GLY A 37 -5.11 -16.04 -15.33
CA GLY A 37 -4.42 -14.94 -16.03
C GLY A 37 -3.75 -13.89 -15.15
N THR A 38 -3.69 -14.11 -13.83
CA THR A 38 -3.01 -13.20 -12.87
C THR A 38 -2.05 -13.96 -11.97
N THR A 39 -1.19 -13.21 -11.27
CA THR A 39 -0.32 -13.75 -10.20
C THR A 39 -1.00 -13.73 -8.82
N VAL A 40 -2.21 -13.20 -8.75
CA VAL A 40 -2.94 -12.99 -7.51
C VAL A 40 -3.59 -14.29 -7.04
N ALA A 41 -3.23 -14.71 -5.83
CA ALA A 41 -3.78 -15.88 -5.17
C ALA A 41 -5.03 -15.52 -4.36
N PHE A 42 -6.02 -16.40 -4.34
CA PHE A 42 -7.14 -16.35 -3.42
C PHE A 42 -7.30 -17.73 -2.74
N GLU A 43 -7.94 -17.72 -1.58
CA GLU A 43 -8.21 -18.93 -0.81
C GLU A 43 -9.70 -19.23 -0.82
N GLU A 44 -10.02 -20.52 -0.93
CA GLU A 44 -11.43 -20.98 -0.89
C GLU A 44 -11.59 -22.05 0.20
N ALA A 45 -12.73 -21.99 0.88
CA ALA A 45 -13.12 -23.00 1.85
C ALA A 45 -14.65 -23.12 1.95
N VAL A 46 -15.12 -24.19 2.56
CA VAL A 46 -16.55 -24.43 2.79
C VAL A 46 -16.85 -24.37 4.29
N ILE A 47 -17.79 -23.52 4.67
CA ILE A 47 -18.35 -23.46 6.03
C ILE A 47 -19.60 -24.35 6.06
N MET A 48 -19.73 -25.14 7.14
CA MET A 48 -20.93 -25.93 7.38
C MET A 48 -21.51 -25.56 8.75
N ARG A 49 -22.75 -25.03 8.77
CA ARG A 49 -23.47 -24.69 10.01
C ARG A 49 -24.95 -25.02 9.86
N LYS A 50 -25.53 -25.63 10.88
CA LYS A 50 -26.98 -25.95 10.95
C LYS A 50 -27.51 -26.72 9.73
N GLY A 51 -26.66 -27.51 9.08
CA GLY A 51 -26.99 -28.25 7.86
C GLY A 51 -26.84 -27.50 6.54
N ASN A 52 -26.57 -26.21 6.58
CA ASN A 52 -26.29 -25.39 5.40
C ASN A 52 -24.78 -25.39 5.10
N LYS A 53 -24.45 -25.43 3.80
CA LYS A 53 -23.08 -25.33 3.29
C LYS A 53 -22.93 -24.02 2.52
N VAL A 54 -21.89 -23.27 2.83
CA VAL A 54 -21.56 -22.04 2.13
C VAL A 54 -20.10 -22.08 1.70
N ARG A 55 -19.85 -21.77 0.44
CA ARG A 55 -18.52 -21.59 -0.09
C ARG A 55 -18.07 -20.15 0.20
N VAL A 56 -16.87 -20.00 0.70
CA VAL A 56 -16.30 -18.68 1.07
C VAL A 56 -14.97 -18.51 0.37
N TYR A 57 -14.81 -17.36 -0.30
CA TYR A 57 -13.57 -16.95 -0.93
C TYR A 57 -12.90 -15.86 -0.11
N ASP A 58 -11.59 -15.99 0.21
CA ASP A 58 -10.77 -14.92 0.74
C ASP A 58 -10.08 -14.19 -0.42
N LEU A 59 -10.55 -12.98 -0.74
CA LEU A 59 -10.03 -12.17 -1.83
C LEU A 59 -8.83 -11.32 -1.36
N PRO A 60 -7.98 -10.82 -2.27
CA PRO A 60 -6.93 -9.88 -1.92
C PRO A 60 -7.43 -8.67 -1.15
N GLY A 61 -6.54 -8.03 -0.37
CA GLY A 61 -6.88 -6.77 0.30
C GLY A 61 -6.96 -5.62 -0.69
N THR A 62 -8.02 -4.83 -0.64
CA THR A 62 -8.20 -3.70 -1.55
C THR A 62 -8.71 -2.46 -0.84
N TYR A 63 -8.28 -1.28 -1.28
CA TYR A 63 -8.77 0.00 -0.75
C TYR A 63 -10.01 0.52 -1.48
N GLY A 64 -10.31 -0.01 -2.66
CA GLY A 64 -11.44 0.37 -3.48
C GLY A 64 -11.76 -0.66 -4.55
N MET A 65 -12.80 -0.41 -5.33
CA MET A 65 -13.24 -1.22 -6.47
C MET A 65 -13.13 -0.41 -7.77
N SER A 66 -12.00 0.28 -7.96
CA SER A 66 -11.74 1.09 -9.15
C SER A 66 -11.02 0.33 -10.27
N GLY A 67 -10.44 -0.85 -9.95
CA GLY A 67 -9.66 -1.65 -10.90
C GLY A 67 -8.29 -1.05 -11.25
N ASN A 68 -7.82 -0.07 -10.49
CA ASN A 68 -6.55 0.63 -10.74
C ASN A 68 -5.32 -0.23 -10.39
N SER A 69 -5.47 -1.22 -9.53
CA SER A 69 -4.44 -2.22 -9.19
C SER A 69 -4.88 -3.61 -9.63
N GLU A 70 -3.93 -4.55 -9.72
CA GLU A 70 -4.20 -5.95 -10.04
C GLU A 70 -5.13 -6.59 -8.98
N ASP A 71 -4.88 -6.30 -7.70
CA ASP A 71 -5.72 -6.76 -6.59
C ASP A 71 -7.15 -6.21 -6.68
N GLU A 72 -7.33 -4.91 -6.93
CA GLU A 72 -8.65 -4.30 -7.11
C GLU A 72 -9.41 -4.91 -8.29
N ARG A 73 -8.70 -5.19 -9.40
CA ARG A 73 -9.30 -5.81 -10.58
C ARG A 73 -9.78 -7.23 -10.28
N VAL A 74 -8.98 -8.04 -9.57
CA VAL A 74 -9.39 -9.40 -9.18
C VAL A 74 -10.60 -9.36 -8.25
N VAL A 75 -10.62 -8.47 -7.26
CA VAL A 75 -11.77 -8.32 -6.36
C VAL A 75 -13.02 -7.92 -7.15
N LEU A 76 -12.90 -6.96 -8.04
CA LEU A 76 -14.01 -6.48 -8.86
C LEU A 76 -14.55 -7.59 -9.79
N GLU A 77 -13.66 -8.31 -10.49
CA GLU A 77 -14.05 -9.44 -11.35
C GLU A 77 -14.74 -10.56 -10.57
N MET A 78 -14.27 -10.86 -9.36
CA MET A 78 -14.93 -11.84 -8.50
C MET A 78 -16.31 -11.37 -8.04
N VAL A 79 -16.47 -10.09 -7.67
CA VAL A 79 -17.78 -9.52 -7.29
C VAL A 79 -18.72 -9.44 -8.50
N LYS A 80 -18.20 -9.27 -9.73
CA LYS A 80 -18.96 -9.34 -10.99
C LYS A 80 -19.44 -10.75 -11.30
N ASN A 81 -18.74 -11.78 -10.83
CA ASN A 81 -19.09 -13.18 -11.13
C ASN A 81 -20.49 -13.52 -10.58
N PRO A 82 -21.45 -13.95 -11.43
CA PRO A 82 -22.80 -14.31 -11.00
C PRO A 82 -22.85 -15.53 -10.06
N GLU A 83 -21.77 -16.29 -9.93
CA GLU A 83 -21.66 -17.39 -8.95
C GLU A 83 -21.49 -16.90 -7.50
N ILE A 84 -21.15 -15.62 -7.28
CA ILE A 84 -21.05 -15.02 -5.95
C ILE A 84 -22.40 -14.46 -5.55
N ASP A 85 -23.07 -15.10 -4.60
CA ASP A 85 -24.41 -14.69 -4.14
C ASP A 85 -24.38 -13.47 -3.23
N SER A 86 -23.31 -13.32 -2.45
CA SER A 86 -23.16 -12.21 -1.50
C SER A 86 -21.70 -11.88 -1.19
N VAL A 87 -21.49 -10.76 -0.51
CA VAL A 87 -20.16 -10.29 -0.07
C VAL A 87 -20.17 -10.05 1.43
N ILE A 88 -19.11 -10.49 2.11
CA ILE A 88 -18.81 -10.10 3.49
C ILE A 88 -17.77 -8.99 3.44
N VAL A 89 -18.18 -7.76 3.73
CA VAL A 89 -17.25 -6.64 3.83
C VAL A 89 -16.67 -6.61 5.24
N ILE A 90 -15.34 -6.62 5.34
CA ILE A 90 -14.63 -6.59 6.61
C ILE A 90 -14.10 -5.18 6.86
N ALA A 91 -14.60 -4.56 7.92
CA ALA A 91 -14.18 -3.25 8.38
C ALA A 91 -13.33 -3.35 9.66
N ASP A 92 -12.38 -2.46 9.84
CA ASP A 92 -11.62 -2.31 11.07
C ASP A 92 -12.36 -1.39 12.05
N ALA A 93 -12.75 -1.90 13.21
CA ALA A 93 -13.47 -1.13 14.23
C ALA A 93 -12.65 0.06 14.77
N ALA A 94 -11.33 -0.06 14.79
CA ALA A 94 -10.44 1.02 15.22
C ALA A 94 -10.23 2.09 14.13
N ASN A 95 -10.47 1.73 12.86
CA ASN A 95 -10.30 2.58 11.68
C ASN A 95 -11.54 2.57 10.78
N LEU A 96 -12.71 2.68 11.43
CA LEU A 96 -14.01 2.47 10.81
C LEU A 96 -14.29 3.48 9.67
N GLN A 97 -13.81 4.72 9.82
CA GLN A 97 -13.96 5.76 8.82
C GLN A 97 -13.39 5.36 7.45
N SER A 98 -12.18 4.86 7.41
CA SER A 98 -11.55 4.41 6.16
C SER A 98 -12.23 3.16 5.60
N SER A 99 -12.55 2.20 6.46
CA SER A 99 -13.15 0.93 6.06
C SER A 99 -14.56 1.08 5.49
N LEU A 100 -15.35 2.06 5.97
CA LEU A 100 -16.71 2.33 5.46
C LEU A 100 -16.70 2.86 4.02
N VAL A 101 -15.62 3.47 3.55
CA VAL A 101 -15.53 3.94 2.15
C VAL A 101 -15.66 2.77 1.18
N LEU A 102 -14.93 1.67 1.43
CA LEU A 102 -15.06 0.44 0.64
C LEU A 102 -16.45 -0.20 0.79
N CYS A 103 -17.03 -0.16 2.01
CA CYS A 103 -18.39 -0.61 2.25
C CYS A 103 -19.42 0.16 1.38
N PHE A 104 -19.26 1.48 1.24
CA PHE A 104 -20.12 2.29 0.39
C PHE A 104 -20.01 1.90 -1.09
N GLU A 105 -18.82 1.58 -1.59
CA GLU A 105 -18.65 1.12 -2.96
C GLU A 105 -19.41 -0.19 -3.24
N VAL A 106 -19.40 -1.13 -2.28
CA VAL A 106 -20.18 -2.38 -2.38
C VAL A 106 -21.68 -2.10 -2.32
N ILE A 107 -22.11 -1.21 -1.43
CA ILE A 107 -23.51 -0.78 -1.31
C ILE A 107 -24.01 -0.14 -2.61
N GLU A 108 -23.24 0.78 -3.18
CA GLU A 108 -23.59 1.48 -4.43
C GLU A 108 -23.77 0.51 -5.59
N LEU A 109 -22.92 -0.52 -5.66
CA LEU A 109 -23.05 -1.57 -6.67
C LEU A 109 -24.32 -2.42 -6.48
N GLY A 110 -24.99 -2.35 -5.34
CA GLY A 110 -26.22 -3.08 -5.08
C GLY A 110 -26.03 -4.56 -4.84
N VAL A 111 -24.86 -4.96 -4.36
CA VAL A 111 -24.55 -6.37 -4.07
C VAL A 111 -25.06 -6.73 -2.67
N PRO A 112 -25.73 -7.91 -2.50
CA PRO A 112 -26.13 -8.37 -1.16
C PRO A 112 -24.92 -8.53 -0.26
N MET A 113 -24.92 -7.95 0.95
CA MET A 113 -23.75 -7.96 1.81
C MET A 113 -24.08 -8.12 3.30
N ILE A 114 -23.04 -8.51 4.05
CA ILE A 114 -22.93 -8.45 5.50
C ILE A 114 -21.71 -7.61 5.83
N LEU A 115 -21.81 -6.70 6.80
CA LEU A 115 -20.69 -5.95 7.32
C LEU A 115 -20.13 -6.63 8.58
N ALA A 116 -18.93 -7.20 8.50
CA ALA A 116 -18.21 -7.74 9.64
C ALA A 116 -17.25 -6.68 10.18
N VAL A 117 -17.51 -6.15 11.36
CA VAL A 117 -16.64 -5.13 11.98
C VAL A 117 -15.64 -5.83 12.89
N ASN A 118 -14.40 -5.97 12.41
CA ASN A 118 -13.33 -6.72 13.07
C ASN A 118 -12.51 -5.84 14.02
N LYS A 119 -11.66 -6.48 14.85
CA LYS A 119 -10.78 -5.85 15.85
C LYS A 119 -11.52 -5.08 16.95
N ILE A 120 -12.73 -5.52 17.30
CA ILE A 120 -13.50 -4.88 18.37
C ILE A 120 -12.77 -4.92 19.73
N ASP A 121 -11.90 -5.89 19.96
CA ASP A 121 -11.05 -6.00 21.16
C ASP A 121 -10.03 -4.84 21.26
N GLU A 122 -9.59 -4.32 20.15
CA GLU A 122 -8.69 -3.15 20.09
C GLU A 122 -9.49 -1.85 20.11
N ALA A 123 -10.59 -1.78 19.36
CA ALA A 123 -11.45 -0.60 19.28
C ALA A 123 -12.10 -0.25 20.60
N LYS A 124 -12.60 -1.24 21.39
CA LYS A 124 -13.19 -1.05 22.73
C LYS A 124 -12.27 -0.31 23.73
N LYS A 125 -10.95 -0.28 23.47
CA LYS A 125 -10.00 0.47 24.28
C LYS A 125 -9.98 1.97 23.95
N LYS A 126 -10.39 2.33 22.76
CA LYS A 126 -10.30 3.71 22.24
C LYS A 126 -11.69 4.34 22.03
N PHE A 127 -12.67 3.52 21.67
CA PHE A 127 -14.00 3.96 21.26
C PHE A 127 -15.09 3.07 21.87
N ASP A 128 -16.22 3.68 22.19
CA ASP A 128 -17.50 2.99 22.36
C ASP A 128 -18.26 3.15 21.04
N THR A 129 -18.67 2.02 20.44
CA THR A 129 -19.26 1.97 19.10
C THR A 129 -20.67 1.38 19.18
N ASP A 130 -21.66 2.11 18.69
CA ASP A 130 -23.04 1.64 18.57
C ASP A 130 -23.23 0.90 17.22
N PHE A 131 -23.09 -0.43 17.27
CA PHE A 131 -23.23 -1.30 16.09
C PHE A 131 -24.69 -1.42 15.63
N GLU A 132 -25.66 -1.29 16.54
CA GLU A 132 -27.09 -1.32 16.19
C GLU A 132 -27.47 -0.08 15.39
N ALA A 133 -26.99 1.09 15.79
CA ALA A 133 -27.16 2.32 15.03
C ALA A 133 -26.46 2.24 13.64
N LEU A 134 -25.29 1.60 13.55
CA LEU A 134 -24.61 1.39 12.29
C LEU A 134 -25.42 0.48 11.36
N GLU A 135 -25.99 -0.61 11.88
CA GLU A 135 -26.86 -1.51 11.13
C GLU A 135 -28.11 -0.78 10.58
N GLN A 136 -28.74 0.05 11.41
CA GLN A 136 -29.91 0.85 11.00
C GLN A 136 -29.56 1.91 9.94
N LEU A 137 -28.39 2.55 10.05
CA LEU A 137 -27.95 3.59 9.12
C LEU A 137 -27.59 3.01 7.76
N LEU A 138 -26.95 1.84 7.72
CA LEU A 138 -26.50 1.18 6.48
C LEU A 138 -27.57 0.26 5.88
N ASP A 139 -28.58 -0.11 6.65
CA ASP A 139 -29.61 -1.09 6.26
C ASP A 139 -29.00 -2.42 5.77
N VAL A 140 -27.94 -2.90 6.41
CA VAL A 140 -27.33 -4.20 6.20
C VAL A 140 -26.98 -4.84 7.54
N PRO A 141 -26.92 -6.17 7.65
CA PRO A 141 -26.50 -6.83 8.89
C PRO A 141 -25.10 -6.41 9.29
N VAL A 142 -24.92 -5.94 10.51
CA VAL A 142 -23.63 -5.53 11.09
C VAL A 142 -23.26 -6.48 12.22
N ILE A 143 -22.15 -7.19 12.05
CA ILE A 143 -21.71 -8.19 13.03
C ILE A 143 -20.35 -7.78 13.58
N PRO A 144 -20.28 -7.37 14.86
CA PRO A 144 -19.02 -7.09 15.52
C PRO A 144 -18.26 -8.39 15.78
N VAL A 145 -16.97 -8.45 15.35
CA VAL A 145 -16.12 -9.63 15.47
C VAL A 145 -14.72 -9.27 15.94
N SER A 146 -14.04 -10.24 16.50
CA SER A 146 -12.58 -10.20 16.72
C SER A 146 -11.97 -11.53 16.26
N ALA A 147 -11.26 -11.50 15.15
CA ALA A 147 -10.53 -12.67 14.66
C ALA A 147 -9.46 -13.14 15.68
N LYS A 148 -8.96 -12.25 16.52
CA LYS A 148 -7.95 -12.54 17.54
C LYS A 148 -8.52 -13.33 18.71
N THR A 149 -9.67 -12.91 19.25
CA THR A 149 -10.32 -13.52 20.41
C THR A 149 -11.40 -14.52 20.05
N SER A 150 -11.78 -14.61 18.77
CA SER A 150 -12.90 -15.38 18.23
C SER A 150 -14.28 -14.86 18.70
N GLU A 151 -14.36 -13.68 19.32
CA GLU A 151 -15.62 -13.04 19.68
C GLU A 151 -16.44 -12.73 18.41
N GLY A 152 -17.72 -13.08 18.38
CA GLY A 152 -18.64 -12.80 17.27
C GLY A 152 -18.46 -13.66 16.00
N VAL A 153 -17.42 -14.48 15.90
CA VAL A 153 -17.14 -15.30 14.71
C VAL A 153 -18.24 -16.32 14.44
N ASP A 154 -18.77 -16.96 15.49
CA ASP A 154 -19.89 -17.89 15.36
C ASP A 154 -21.18 -17.20 14.90
N ALA A 155 -21.46 -15.98 15.36
CA ALA A 155 -22.59 -15.19 14.92
C ALA A 155 -22.49 -14.81 13.44
N LEU A 156 -21.26 -14.47 12.97
CA LEU A 156 -21.01 -14.22 11.56
C LEU A 156 -21.21 -15.48 10.71
N ALA A 157 -20.67 -16.61 11.15
CA ALA A 157 -20.84 -17.89 10.47
C ALA A 157 -22.32 -18.29 10.35
N ASP A 158 -23.09 -18.11 11.43
CA ASP A 158 -24.53 -18.37 11.43
C ASP A 158 -25.27 -17.43 10.47
N ALA A 159 -24.96 -16.14 10.48
CA ALA A 159 -25.60 -15.15 9.60
C ALA A 159 -25.33 -15.44 8.12
N VAL A 160 -24.10 -15.85 7.79
CA VAL A 160 -23.73 -16.25 6.42
C VAL A 160 -24.47 -17.50 5.99
N CYS A 161 -24.50 -18.53 6.84
CA CYS A 161 -25.18 -19.79 6.51
C CYS A 161 -26.72 -19.68 6.51
N GLU A 162 -27.29 -18.71 7.22
CA GLU A 162 -28.71 -18.38 7.21
C GLU A 162 -29.12 -17.45 6.04
N GLY A 163 -28.16 -17.02 5.21
CA GLY A 163 -28.41 -16.14 4.06
C GLY A 163 -28.90 -14.74 4.45
N LYS A 164 -28.38 -14.16 5.55
CA LYS A 164 -28.83 -12.85 6.04
C LYS A 164 -28.29 -11.68 5.22
N ALA A 165 -27.43 -11.92 4.23
CA ALA A 165 -26.96 -10.86 3.36
C ALA A 165 -28.13 -10.19 2.63
N ARG A 166 -28.11 -8.86 2.58
CA ARG A 166 -29.15 -8.08 1.90
C ARG A 166 -28.56 -6.90 1.16
N VAL A 167 -29.28 -6.42 0.16
CA VAL A 167 -28.95 -5.19 -0.56
C VAL A 167 -29.34 -4.01 0.31
N SER A 168 -28.43 -3.06 0.47
CA SER A 168 -28.65 -1.85 1.23
C SER A 168 -29.56 -0.87 0.49
N SER A 169 -30.42 -0.17 1.25
CA SER A 169 -31.17 0.99 0.75
C SER A 169 -30.43 2.32 0.97
N PHE A 170 -29.29 2.29 1.66
CA PHE A 170 -28.47 3.48 1.93
C PHE A 170 -27.88 4.04 0.63
N LYS A 171 -27.82 5.36 0.53
CA LYS A 171 -27.19 6.08 -0.60
C LYS A 171 -26.22 7.11 -0.08
N VAL A 172 -25.04 7.13 -0.64
CA VAL A 172 -24.06 8.21 -0.41
C VAL A 172 -24.62 9.51 -0.99
N LYS A 173 -24.50 10.59 -0.25
CA LYS A 173 -24.87 11.93 -0.72
C LYS A 173 -23.70 12.55 -1.46
N TYR A 174 -23.86 12.72 -2.77
CA TYR A 174 -22.90 13.42 -3.60
C TYR A 174 -23.20 14.92 -3.70
N ASP A 175 -22.20 15.71 -4.07
CA ASP A 175 -22.39 17.12 -4.45
C ASP A 175 -23.51 17.23 -5.49
N GLY A 176 -24.44 18.20 -5.34
CA GLY A 176 -25.63 18.25 -6.17
C GLY A 176 -25.37 18.36 -7.67
N ARG A 177 -24.22 18.91 -8.07
CA ARG A 177 -23.78 18.99 -9.47
C ARG A 177 -23.41 17.61 -10.01
N LEU A 178 -22.69 16.84 -9.23
CA LEU A 178 -22.26 15.48 -9.56
C LEU A 178 -23.44 14.51 -9.50
N ASP A 179 -24.30 14.64 -8.51
CA ASP A 179 -25.52 13.81 -8.33
C ASP A 179 -26.45 13.92 -9.54
N ALA A 180 -26.63 15.12 -10.08
CA ALA A 180 -27.44 15.33 -11.28
C ALA A 180 -26.89 14.59 -12.51
N VAL A 181 -25.57 14.58 -12.71
CA VAL A 181 -24.92 13.88 -13.82
C VAL A 181 -25.01 12.37 -13.61
N ILE A 182 -24.72 11.87 -12.38
CA ILE A 182 -24.83 10.44 -12.05
C ILE A 182 -26.27 9.96 -12.26
N THR A 183 -27.26 10.71 -11.81
CA THR A 183 -28.68 10.36 -11.95
C THR A 183 -29.06 10.27 -13.43
N SER A 184 -28.72 11.26 -14.24
CA SER A 184 -28.97 11.25 -15.69
C SER A 184 -28.30 10.07 -16.40
N LEU A 185 -27.08 9.71 -16.00
CA LEU A 185 -26.36 8.56 -16.57
C LEU A 185 -26.99 7.24 -16.11
N SER A 186 -27.45 7.15 -14.85
CA SER A 186 -28.07 5.96 -14.28
C SER A 186 -29.38 5.56 -14.97
N GLU A 187 -30.11 6.49 -15.57
CA GLU A 187 -31.34 6.21 -16.34
C GLU A 187 -31.03 5.51 -17.67
N ARG A 188 -29.79 5.61 -18.17
CA ARG A 188 -29.35 5.08 -19.46
C ARG A 188 -28.53 3.80 -19.32
N VAL A 189 -28.08 3.48 -18.13
CA VAL A 189 -27.27 2.30 -17.82
C VAL A 189 -28.13 1.23 -17.17
N SER A 190 -28.04 0.00 -17.68
CA SER A 190 -28.67 -1.18 -17.07
C SER A 190 -27.66 -2.32 -16.95
N SER A 191 -27.73 -3.05 -15.87
CA SER A 191 -26.94 -4.26 -15.63
C SER A 191 -27.81 -5.31 -14.97
N GLU A 192 -27.60 -6.57 -15.30
CA GLU A 192 -28.29 -7.69 -14.64
C GLU A 192 -27.74 -7.94 -13.23
N ARG A 193 -26.50 -7.52 -12.98
CA ARG A 193 -25.76 -7.81 -11.74
C ARG A 193 -25.75 -6.63 -10.77
N PHE A 194 -25.57 -5.40 -11.27
CA PHE A 194 -25.33 -4.22 -10.47
C PHE A 194 -26.46 -3.20 -10.57
N GLY A 195 -26.63 -2.41 -9.52
CA GLY A 195 -27.54 -1.27 -9.55
C GLY A 195 -27.10 -0.21 -10.57
N SER A 196 -28.05 0.34 -11.34
CA SER A 196 -27.76 1.35 -12.37
C SER A 196 -27.08 2.62 -11.80
N PHE A 197 -27.42 3.00 -10.57
CA PHE A 197 -26.77 4.12 -9.88
C PHE A 197 -25.27 3.84 -9.62
N GLY A 198 -24.93 2.67 -9.07
CA GLY A 198 -23.54 2.29 -8.82
C GLY A 198 -22.73 2.17 -10.10
N MET A 199 -23.34 1.64 -11.16
CA MET A 199 -22.72 1.62 -12.48
C MET A 199 -22.40 3.04 -12.98
N ALA A 200 -23.35 3.98 -12.86
CA ALA A 200 -23.15 5.36 -13.26
C ALA A 200 -22.03 6.04 -12.44
N VAL A 201 -21.95 5.78 -11.14
CA VAL A 201 -20.85 6.27 -10.29
C VAL A 201 -19.52 5.73 -10.80
N LYS A 202 -19.40 4.42 -11.08
CA LYS A 202 -18.17 3.79 -11.59
C LYS A 202 -17.75 4.32 -12.96
N LEU A 203 -18.70 4.62 -13.83
CA LEU A 203 -18.44 5.25 -15.12
C LEU A 203 -17.93 6.69 -14.96
N MET A 204 -18.45 7.45 -14.00
CA MET A 204 -17.97 8.79 -13.65
C MET A 204 -16.59 8.77 -12.96
N GLU A 205 -16.28 7.72 -12.21
CA GLU A 205 -14.90 7.46 -11.71
C GLU A 205 -13.92 7.12 -12.84
N GLY A 206 -14.41 6.72 -14.01
CA GLY A 206 -13.59 6.30 -15.14
C GLY A 206 -12.99 4.92 -15.00
N THR A 207 -13.68 4.02 -14.30
CA THR A 207 -13.25 2.63 -14.09
C THR A 207 -13.28 1.86 -15.40
N GLU A 208 -12.10 1.50 -15.94
CA GLU A 208 -11.96 0.85 -17.26
C GLU A 208 -12.81 -0.42 -17.40
N THR A 209 -12.82 -1.27 -16.37
CA THR A 209 -13.58 -2.53 -16.37
C THR A 209 -15.10 -2.32 -16.57
N PHE A 210 -15.66 -1.23 -16.06
CA PHE A 210 -17.08 -0.91 -16.27
C PHE A 210 -17.33 -0.21 -17.59
N LEU A 211 -16.36 0.54 -18.12
CA LEU A 211 -16.44 1.14 -19.46
C LEU A 211 -16.46 0.05 -20.56
N GLU A 212 -15.76 -1.07 -20.32
CA GLU A 212 -15.78 -2.23 -21.23
C GLU A 212 -17.12 -3.00 -21.20
N ASP A 213 -17.82 -3.03 -20.05
CA ASP A 213 -19.08 -3.75 -19.88
C ASP A 213 -20.29 -3.05 -20.50
N VAL A 214 -20.24 -1.72 -20.63
CA VAL A 214 -21.31 -0.93 -21.23
C VAL A 214 -21.05 -0.75 -22.74
N GLY A 215 -22.11 -0.67 -23.54
CA GLY A 215 -21.96 -0.46 -24.98
C GLY A 215 -21.13 0.80 -25.29
N GLY A 216 -20.39 0.77 -26.40
CA GLY A 216 -19.46 1.85 -26.78
C GLY A 216 -20.08 3.25 -26.81
N ASP A 217 -21.37 3.38 -27.13
CA ASP A 217 -22.10 4.64 -27.11
C ASP A 217 -22.21 5.19 -25.67
N ILE A 218 -22.54 4.33 -24.69
CA ILE A 218 -22.67 4.73 -23.29
C ILE A 218 -21.29 5.06 -22.70
N ALA A 219 -20.26 4.27 -23.01
CA ALA A 219 -18.89 4.53 -22.58
C ALA A 219 -18.39 5.90 -23.13
N SER A 220 -18.62 6.19 -24.41
CA SER A 220 -18.27 7.48 -25.04
C SER A 220 -19.02 8.65 -24.41
N ASP A 221 -20.30 8.48 -24.10
CA ASP A 221 -21.10 9.53 -23.46
C ASP A 221 -20.66 9.76 -22.00
N ALA A 222 -20.35 8.70 -21.25
CA ALA A 222 -19.81 8.83 -19.90
C ALA A 222 -18.48 9.58 -19.89
N GLU A 223 -17.61 9.30 -20.86
CA GLU A 223 -16.33 10.01 -21.01
C GLU A 223 -16.55 11.49 -21.38
N LYS A 224 -17.49 11.81 -22.27
CA LYS A 224 -17.85 13.19 -22.61
C LYS A 224 -18.40 13.94 -21.37
N LEU A 225 -19.34 13.33 -20.65
CA LEU A 225 -19.93 13.93 -19.45
C LEU A 225 -18.86 14.18 -18.37
N ARG A 226 -17.91 13.25 -18.18
CA ARG A 226 -16.80 13.42 -17.27
C ARG A 226 -15.90 14.59 -17.69
N ASN A 227 -15.50 14.65 -18.96
CA ASN A 227 -14.65 15.73 -19.51
C ASN A 227 -15.37 17.09 -19.44
N GLU A 228 -16.66 17.14 -19.71
CA GLU A 228 -17.47 18.35 -19.60
C GLU A 228 -17.57 18.80 -18.14
N PHE A 229 -17.79 17.87 -17.21
CA PHE A 229 -17.83 18.14 -15.78
C PHE A 229 -16.49 18.71 -15.30
N GLU A 230 -15.38 18.07 -15.64
CA GLU A 230 -14.03 18.50 -15.27
C GLU A 230 -13.69 19.88 -15.85
N SER A 231 -14.05 20.14 -17.11
CA SER A 231 -13.80 21.44 -17.75
C SER A 231 -14.66 22.56 -17.18
N THR A 232 -15.88 22.25 -16.70
CA THR A 232 -16.82 23.22 -16.17
C THR A 232 -16.50 23.61 -14.73
N TYR A 233 -16.05 22.66 -13.92
CA TYR A 233 -15.88 22.86 -12.47
C TYR A 233 -14.42 22.87 -12.00
N ASP A 234 -13.45 22.64 -12.89
CA ASP A 234 -12.01 22.56 -12.58
C ASP A 234 -11.69 21.53 -11.47
N GLU A 235 -12.58 20.56 -11.27
CA GLU A 235 -12.44 19.46 -10.32
C GLU A 235 -12.75 18.14 -11.02
N SER A 236 -11.96 17.12 -10.74
CA SER A 236 -12.14 15.77 -11.31
C SER A 236 -13.28 15.03 -10.59
N ALA A 237 -14.11 14.30 -11.33
CA ALA A 237 -15.28 13.62 -10.78
C ALA A 237 -14.91 12.52 -9.77
N ASP A 238 -13.84 11.78 -9.99
CA ASP A 238 -13.34 10.73 -9.10
C ASP A 238 -12.89 11.30 -7.74
N ILE A 239 -12.26 12.49 -7.72
CA ILE A 239 -11.88 13.18 -6.49
C ILE A 239 -13.10 13.60 -5.68
N LEU A 240 -14.11 14.14 -6.35
CA LEU A 240 -15.36 14.55 -5.69
C LEU A 240 -16.09 13.35 -5.09
N ILE A 241 -16.19 12.25 -5.86
CA ILE A 241 -16.79 11.00 -5.39
C ILE A 241 -16.07 10.50 -4.13
N ALA A 242 -14.74 10.41 -4.18
CA ALA A 242 -13.94 9.97 -3.04
C ALA A 242 -14.13 10.90 -1.83
N ARG A 243 -14.08 12.22 -2.02
CA ARG A 243 -14.29 13.22 -0.97
C ARG A 243 -15.67 13.07 -0.30
N ASP A 244 -16.71 12.89 -1.09
CA ASP A 244 -18.07 12.81 -0.58
C ASP A 244 -18.31 11.48 0.17
N ARG A 245 -17.71 10.34 -0.29
CA ARG A 245 -17.71 9.09 0.47
C ARG A 245 -16.98 9.24 1.81
N TYR A 246 -15.80 9.85 1.83
CA TYR A 246 -15.07 10.11 3.08
C TYR A 246 -15.82 11.05 4.03
N SER A 247 -16.43 12.10 3.50
CA SER A 247 -17.26 13.03 4.29
C SER A 247 -18.48 12.33 4.90
N THR A 248 -19.15 11.48 4.11
CA THR A 248 -20.29 10.67 4.55
C THR A 248 -19.87 9.69 5.65
N SER A 249 -18.73 9.02 5.45
CA SER A 249 -18.17 8.11 6.46
C SER A 249 -17.81 8.83 7.75
N ASP A 250 -17.12 9.98 7.68
CA ASP A 250 -16.78 10.78 8.86
C ASP A 250 -18.04 11.22 9.63
N ALA A 251 -19.07 11.69 8.93
CA ALA A 251 -20.34 12.09 9.53
C ALA A 251 -21.07 10.92 10.20
N MET A 252 -20.99 9.71 9.61
CA MET A 252 -21.58 8.49 10.17
C MET A 252 -20.80 8.03 11.41
N VAL A 253 -19.49 7.92 11.33
CA VAL A 253 -18.63 7.50 12.44
C VAL A 253 -18.79 8.41 13.66
N ARG A 254 -18.86 9.72 13.45
CA ARG A 254 -19.12 10.69 14.55
C ARG A 254 -20.44 10.49 15.25
N LYS A 255 -21.43 9.89 14.60
CA LYS A 255 -22.75 9.61 15.22
C LYS A 255 -22.73 8.33 16.05
N ILE A 256 -21.98 7.32 15.63
CA ILE A 256 -22.00 5.98 16.21
C ILE A 256 -20.81 5.67 17.10
N GLN A 257 -19.69 6.41 16.96
CA GLN A 257 -18.50 6.23 17.79
C GLN A 257 -18.31 7.41 18.74
N THR A 258 -18.29 7.11 20.03
CA THR A 258 -17.88 8.04 21.08
C THR A 258 -16.49 7.68 21.58
N ARG A 259 -15.60 8.67 21.64
CA ARG A 259 -14.24 8.44 22.17
C ARG A 259 -14.32 8.19 23.66
N THR A 260 -13.96 6.99 24.09
CA THR A 260 -13.82 6.70 25.53
C THR A 260 -12.69 7.59 26.06
N GLN A 261 -12.92 8.31 27.17
CA GLN A 261 -11.90 9.19 27.79
C GLN A 261 -10.73 8.38 28.38
N THR A 262 -9.97 7.73 27.53
CA THR A 262 -8.69 7.15 27.93
C THR A 262 -7.60 8.19 27.70
N LYS A 263 -6.74 8.40 28.73
CA LYS A 263 -5.53 9.21 28.57
C LYS A 263 -4.78 8.69 27.37
N MET A 264 -4.40 9.58 26.45
CA MET A 264 -3.60 9.24 25.27
C MET A 264 -2.47 8.31 25.66
N SER A 265 -2.37 7.17 24.99
CA SER A 265 -1.26 6.22 25.18
C SER A 265 0.06 6.95 24.89
N ARG A 266 1.15 6.52 25.55
CA ARG A 266 2.49 7.03 25.24
C ARG A 266 2.83 6.85 23.77
N LYS A 267 2.34 5.77 23.12
CA LYS A 267 2.50 5.49 21.69
C LYS A 267 1.76 6.50 20.84
N ASP A 268 0.51 6.85 21.18
CA ASP A 268 -0.28 7.83 20.43
C ASP A 268 0.36 9.22 20.51
N ARG A 269 0.84 9.61 21.69
CA ARG A 269 1.55 10.88 21.89
C ARG A 269 2.86 10.93 21.09
N LEU A 270 3.62 9.84 21.05
CA LEU A 270 4.82 9.73 20.23
C LEU A 270 4.50 9.83 18.74
N SER A 271 3.44 9.16 18.30
CA SER A 271 2.95 9.23 16.93
C SER A 271 2.58 10.67 16.53
N GLU A 272 1.86 11.39 17.39
CA GLU A 272 1.47 12.78 17.15
C GLU A 272 2.69 13.70 17.03
N VAL A 273 3.70 13.53 17.90
CA VAL A 273 4.96 14.28 17.84
C VAL A 273 5.72 14.02 16.54
N MET A 274 5.67 12.78 16.01
CA MET A 274 6.33 12.41 14.76
C MET A 274 5.62 12.97 13.51
N ILE A 275 4.29 13.16 13.55
CA ILE A 275 3.51 13.68 12.41
C ILE A 275 3.46 15.21 12.40
N THR A 276 3.61 15.85 13.54
CA THR A 276 3.58 17.32 13.64
C THR A 276 4.80 17.93 12.95
N PRO A 277 4.66 18.84 11.96
CA PRO A 277 5.79 19.33 11.15
C PRO A 277 6.95 19.93 11.97
N VAL A 278 6.63 20.66 13.05
CA VAL A 278 7.65 21.35 13.87
C VAL A 278 8.57 20.37 14.59
N THR A 279 8.05 19.25 15.07
CA THR A 279 8.80 18.22 15.82
C THR A 279 9.17 17.04 14.92
N GLY A 280 8.35 16.69 13.96
CA GLY A 280 8.54 15.56 13.06
C GLY A 280 9.69 15.77 12.08
N ILE A 281 9.89 16.98 11.53
CA ILE A 281 11.01 17.25 10.61
C ILE A 281 12.37 17.07 11.30
N PRO A 282 12.64 17.62 12.50
CA PRO A 282 13.87 17.32 13.22
C PRO A 282 14.08 15.84 13.54
N ILE A 283 12.98 15.13 13.90
CA ILE A 283 13.03 13.69 14.16
C ILE A 283 13.38 12.93 12.87
N LEU A 284 12.76 13.28 11.74
CA LEU A 284 13.06 12.70 10.44
C LEU A 284 14.53 12.85 10.05
N VAL A 285 15.06 14.07 10.19
CA VAL A 285 16.48 14.35 9.94
C VAL A 285 17.38 13.53 10.88
N GLY A 286 17.04 13.43 12.15
CA GLY A 286 17.76 12.62 13.14
C GLY A 286 17.75 11.13 12.80
N VAL A 287 16.59 10.59 12.40
CA VAL A 287 16.46 9.19 11.96
C VAL A 287 17.29 8.94 10.70
N MET A 288 17.20 9.82 9.69
CA MET A 288 17.98 9.69 8.45
C MET A 288 19.48 9.75 8.72
N LEU A 289 19.91 10.65 9.60
CA LEU A 289 21.33 10.75 10.01
C LEU A 289 21.77 9.47 10.75
N THR A 290 20.94 8.93 11.64
CA THR A 290 21.23 7.69 12.35
C THR A 290 21.35 6.50 11.38
N VAL A 291 20.44 6.40 10.40
CA VAL A 291 20.49 5.37 9.35
C VAL A 291 21.78 5.51 8.55
N PHE A 292 22.13 6.70 8.12
CA PHE A 292 23.35 6.97 7.35
C PHE A 292 24.62 6.58 8.15
N LEU A 293 24.70 7.02 9.41
CA LEU A 293 25.83 6.67 10.28
C LEU A 293 25.90 5.15 10.55
N ALA A 294 24.77 4.49 10.75
CA ALA A 294 24.72 3.05 10.97
C ALA A 294 25.23 2.29 9.72
N ILE A 295 24.85 2.71 8.52
CA ILE A 295 25.34 2.12 7.27
C ILE A 295 26.89 2.29 7.17
N ILE A 296 27.40 3.46 7.46
CA ILE A 296 28.85 3.71 7.39
C ILE A 296 29.61 2.90 8.44
N PHE A 297 29.22 2.97 9.71
CA PHE A 297 29.97 2.33 10.79
C PHE A 297 29.80 0.82 10.81
N VAL A 298 28.57 0.32 10.73
CA VAL A 298 28.32 -1.13 10.76
C VAL A 298 28.71 -1.76 9.41
N GLY A 299 28.40 -1.11 8.30
CA GLY A 299 28.83 -1.54 6.97
C GLY A 299 30.35 -1.59 6.85
N GLY A 300 31.05 -0.55 7.29
CA GLY A 300 32.53 -0.50 7.28
C GLY A 300 33.17 -1.56 8.18
N PHE A 301 32.60 -1.82 9.35
CA PHE A 301 33.07 -2.90 10.21
C PHE A 301 32.91 -4.30 9.58
N LEU A 302 31.76 -4.51 8.90
CA LEU A 302 31.53 -5.78 8.20
C LEU A 302 32.38 -5.89 6.92
N ASP A 303 32.65 -4.79 6.25
CA ASP A 303 33.53 -4.68 5.09
C ASP A 303 34.95 -5.15 5.44
N GLU A 304 35.56 -4.56 6.47
CA GLU A 304 36.88 -4.94 6.99
C GLU A 304 36.92 -6.43 7.38
N PHE A 305 35.87 -6.91 8.08
CA PHE A 305 35.78 -8.33 8.44
C PHE A 305 35.72 -9.28 7.23
N VAL A 306 34.96 -8.90 6.19
CA VAL A 306 34.84 -9.70 4.95
C VAL A 306 36.15 -9.65 4.14
N GLU A 307 36.81 -8.50 4.10
CA GLU A 307 38.10 -8.32 3.45
C GLU A 307 39.16 -9.21 4.10
N ASP A 308 39.31 -9.16 5.42
CA ASP A 308 40.25 -10.02 6.17
C ASP A 308 39.99 -11.51 5.92
N LEU A 309 38.70 -11.90 5.89
CA LEU A 309 38.32 -13.28 5.65
C LEU A 309 38.64 -13.74 4.22
N TYR A 310 38.41 -12.85 3.25
CA TYR A 310 38.71 -13.12 1.84
C TYR A 310 40.21 -13.25 1.60
N GLU A 311 41.02 -12.32 2.12
CA GLU A 311 42.46 -12.38 1.99
C GLU A 311 43.03 -13.66 2.60
N MET A 312 42.54 -14.07 3.78
CA MET A 312 42.99 -15.27 4.47
C MET A 312 42.76 -16.58 3.68
N TYR A 313 41.61 -16.67 2.96
CA TYR A 313 41.20 -17.93 2.32
C TYR A 313 41.34 -17.95 0.80
N VAL A 314 41.31 -16.81 0.13
CA VAL A 314 41.21 -16.73 -1.35
C VAL A 314 42.34 -15.92 -1.99
N GLY A 315 42.70 -14.77 -1.42
CA GLY A 315 43.62 -13.80 -2.00
C GLY A 315 44.99 -14.41 -2.32
N ASP A 316 45.62 -15.08 -1.37
CA ASP A 316 46.92 -15.75 -1.55
C ASP A 316 46.85 -16.87 -2.60
N ALA A 317 45.80 -17.70 -2.58
CA ALA A 317 45.61 -18.80 -3.50
C ALA A 317 45.40 -18.33 -4.94
N LEU A 318 44.70 -17.21 -5.15
CA LEU A 318 44.43 -16.65 -6.48
C LEU A 318 45.70 -15.99 -7.09
N SER A 319 46.48 -15.31 -6.25
CA SER A 319 47.74 -14.70 -6.65
C SER A 319 48.77 -15.72 -7.07
N ASP A 320 48.93 -16.81 -6.31
CA ASP A 320 49.83 -17.92 -6.61
C ASP A 320 49.44 -18.65 -7.91
N PHE A 321 48.13 -18.84 -8.14
CA PHE A 321 47.61 -19.43 -9.36
C PHE A 321 47.90 -18.55 -10.58
N GLY A 322 47.76 -17.22 -10.45
CA GLY A 322 48.10 -16.26 -11.51
C GLY A 322 49.54 -16.31 -11.96
N GLN A 323 50.49 -16.41 -11.02
CA GLN A 323 51.91 -16.55 -11.33
C GLN A 323 52.26 -17.86 -12.05
N SER A 324 51.53 -18.94 -11.76
CA SER A 324 51.76 -20.27 -12.33
C SER A 324 51.31 -20.40 -13.80
N ILE A 325 50.34 -19.59 -14.28
CA ILE A 325 49.75 -19.77 -15.62
C ILE A 325 50.42 -18.95 -16.72
N GLY A 326 50.91 -17.75 -16.46
CA GLY A 326 51.35 -16.88 -17.55
C GLY A 326 52.34 -15.79 -17.19
N GLY A 327 53.13 -15.94 -16.13
CA GLY A 327 54.03 -14.89 -15.68
C GLY A 327 53.36 -13.56 -15.41
N ASP A 328 53.96 -12.46 -15.83
CA ASP A 328 53.44 -11.11 -15.56
C ASP A 328 52.06 -10.84 -16.17
N PHE A 329 51.73 -11.42 -17.32
CA PHE A 329 50.43 -11.26 -17.96
C PHE A 329 49.32 -12.06 -17.26
N GLY A 330 49.62 -13.30 -16.85
CA GLY A 330 48.71 -14.13 -16.08
C GLY A 330 48.41 -13.54 -14.71
N SER A 331 49.45 -13.02 -14.03
CA SER A 331 49.27 -12.34 -12.74
C SER A 331 48.42 -11.06 -12.83
N ALA A 332 48.58 -10.26 -13.90
CA ALA A 332 47.76 -9.06 -14.11
C ALA A 332 46.28 -9.38 -14.33
N ILE A 333 45.96 -10.45 -15.10
CA ILE A 333 44.56 -10.87 -15.29
C ILE A 333 43.94 -11.37 -13.97
N MET A 334 44.71 -12.23 -13.27
CA MET A 334 44.20 -12.79 -12.00
C MET A 334 44.03 -11.72 -10.93
N TYR A 335 44.94 -10.72 -10.88
CA TYR A 335 44.78 -9.56 -10.02
C TYR A 335 43.47 -8.76 -10.34
N GLY A 336 43.17 -8.58 -11.64
CA GLY A 336 41.91 -7.93 -12.03
C GLY A 336 40.66 -8.72 -11.62
N ILE A 337 40.70 -10.06 -11.72
CA ILE A 337 39.61 -10.93 -11.27
C ILE A 337 39.49 -10.88 -9.75
N ASP A 338 40.59 -11.01 -9.05
CA ASP A 338 40.67 -10.94 -7.58
C ASP A 338 40.08 -9.66 -7.04
N GLN A 339 40.55 -8.51 -7.53
CA GLN A 339 40.02 -7.20 -7.13
C GLN A 339 38.53 -7.02 -7.48
N SER A 340 38.07 -7.63 -8.57
CA SER A 340 36.64 -7.58 -8.93
C SER A 340 35.76 -8.38 -7.97
N ILE A 341 36.21 -9.58 -7.60
CA ILE A 341 35.50 -10.44 -6.62
C ILE A 341 35.53 -9.78 -5.26
N LEU A 342 36.70 -9.29 -4.83
CA LEU A 342 36.84 -8.57 -3.56
C LEU A 342 35.89 -7.38 -3.50
N ALA A 343 35.88 -6.52 -4.52
CA ALA A 343 35.01 -5.35 -4.57
C ALA A 343 33.49 -5.70 -4.48
N VAL A 344 33.08 -6.81 -5.09
CA VAL A 344 31.66 -7.27 -4.97
C VAL A 344 31.38 -7.74 -3.55
N LEU A 345 32.26 -8.53 -2.96
CA LEU A 345 32.06 -9.08 -1.61
C LEU A 345 32.12 -8.01 -0.52
N THR A 346 33.04 -7.08 -0.62
CA THR A 346 33.27 -6.06 0.42
C THR A 346 32.33 -4.85 0.27
N LEU A 347 32.10 -4.34 -0.96
CA LEU A 347 31.24 -3.18 -1.18
C LEU A 347 29.75 -3.53 -1.20
N ILE A 348 29.35 -4.64 -1.82
CA ILE A 348 27.93 -4.92 -2.05
C ILE A 348 27.31 -5.62 -0.85
N VAL A 349 27.89 -6.74 -0.40
CA VAL A 349 27.26 -7.62 0.59
C VAL A 349 27.06 -6.94 1.95
N PRO A 350 28.07 -6.33 2.59
CA PRO A 350 27.92 -5.72 3.90
C PRO A 350 26.93 -4.55 3.90
N TYR A 351 27.06 -3.63 2.95
CA TYR A 351 26.26 -2.41 2.92
C TYR A 351 24.80 -2.69 2.56
N ILE A 352 24.53 -3.62 1.62
CA ILE A 352 23.18 -4.03 1.27
C ILE A 352 22.51 -4.75 2.44
N LEU A 353 23.23 -5.64 3.13
CA LEU A 353 22.70 -6.37 4.28
C LEU A 353 22.29 -5.40 5.39
N VAL A 354 23.18 -4.49 5.80
CA VAL A 354 22.90 -3.50 6.83
C VAL A 354 21.72 -2.59 6.44
N PHE A 355 21.69 -2.16 5.17
CA PHE A 355 20.59 -1.35 4.65
C PHE A 355 19.23 -2.06 4.75
N TYR A 356 19.12 -3.33 4.31
CA TYR A 356 17.84 -4.06 4.37
C TYR A 356 17.40 -4.37 5.80
N VAL A 357 18.34 -4.62 6.71
CA VAL A 357 18.03 -4.78 8.14
C VAL A 357 17.43 -3.48 8.72
N ILE A 358 18.06 -2.34 8.44
CA ILE A 358 17.58 -1.02 8.90
C ILE A 358 16.22 -0.69 8.27
N LEU A 359 16.06 -0.93 6.97
CA LEU A 359 14.80 -0.72 6.27
C LEU A 359 13.67 -1.57 6.88
N GLY A 360 13.94 -2.85 7.17
CA GLY A 360 13.01 -3.74 7.86
C GLY A 360 12.59 -3.22 9.25
N ILE A 361 13.54 -2.65 10.01
CA ILE A 361 13.26 -2.01 11.30
C ILE A 361 12.35 -0.79 11.13
N LEU A 362 12.63 0.07 10.16
CA LEU A 362 11.84 1.28 9.89
C LEU A 362 10.41 0.94 9.43
N GLU A 363 10.25 -0.09 8.59
CA GLU A 363 8.93 -0.56 8.15
C GLU A 363 8.12 -1.16 9.30
N ASP A 364 8.70 -2.14 10.02
CA ASP A 364 8.00 -2.84 11.10
C ASP A 364 7.67 -1.92 12.29
N SER A 365 8.47 -0.87 12.51
CA SER A 365 8.17 0.14 13.54
C SER A 365 6.95 1.01 13.21
N GLY A 366 6.49 1.03 11.96
CA GLY A 366 5.45 1.94 11.47
C GLY A 366 5.94 3.39 11.32
N TYR A 367 7.25 3.62 11.29
CA TYR A 367 7.81 4.98 11.12
C TYR A 367 7.63 5.52 9.71
N LEU A 368 7.80 4.68 8.67
CA LEU A 368 7.73 5.13 7.27
C LEU A 368 6.40 5.79 6.90
N PRO A 369 5.20 5.24 7.25
CA PRO A 369 3.93 5.92 6.97
C PRO A 369 3.82 7.31 7.61
N ARG A 370 4.42 7.52 8.80
CA ARG A 370 4.45 8.82 9.47
C ARG A 370 5.33 9.83 8.74
N ALA A 371 6.49 9.38 8.27
CA ALA A 371 7.37 10.21 7.44
C ALA A 371 6.69 10.61 6.12
N VAL A 372 5.92 9.70 5.52
CA VAL A 372 5.10 9.97 4.33
C VAL A 372 4.11 11.10 4.57
N VAL A 373 3.31 11.01 5.63
CA VAL A 373 2.32 12.05 5.99
C VAL A 373 2.99 13.39 6.27
N LEU A 374 4.13 13.37 6.95
CA LEU A 374 4.90 14.58 7.25
C LEU A 374 5.36 15.30 5.98
N LEU A 375 5.79 14.56 4.97
CA LEU A 375 6.37 15.10 3.73
C LEU A 375 5.39 15.20 2.57
N ASP A 376 4.16 14.71 2.73
CA ASP A 376 3.14 14.72 1.69
C ASP A 376 2.95 16.12 1.07
N ARG A 377 2.87 17.16 1.92
CA ARG A 377 2.78 18.56 1.44
C ARG A 377 3.96 19.00 0.58
N VAL A 378 5.15 18.48 0.84
CA VAL A 378 6.36 18.80 0.06
C VAL A 378 6.31 18.05 -1.28
N MET A 379 5.90 16.76 -1.24
CA MET A 379 5.78 15.91 -2.42
C MET A 379 4.74 16.44 -3.40
N HIS A 380 3.66 17.02 -2.93
CA HIS A 380 2.64 17.64 -3.80
C HIS A 380 3.20 18.77 -4.69
N ARG A 381 4.24 19.49 -4.25
CA ARG A 381 4.92 20.50 -5.09
C ARG A 381 5.62 19.88 -6.31
N PHE A 382 6.04 18.63 -6.20
CA PHE A 382 6.61 17.86 -7.31
C PHE A 382 5.54 17.12 -8.12
N GLY A 383 4.25 17.27 -7.75
CA GLY A 383 3.16 16.53 -8.35
C GLY A 383 3.19 15.04 -8.03
N LEU A 384 3.75 14.69 -6.88
CA LEU A 384 3.83 13.36 -6.33
C LEU A 384 2.98 13.27 -5.07
N HIS A 385 2.44 12.10 -4.81
CA HIS A 385 1.83 11.77 -3.54
C HIS A 385 2.91 11.41 -2.49
N GLY A 386 2.61 11.60 -1.20
CA GLY A 386 3.54 11.26 -0.12
C GLY A 386 4.09 9.85 -0.18
N GLY A 387 3.33 8.87 -0.71
CA GLY A 387 3.79 7.49 -0.91
C GLY A 387 5.02 7.35 -1.81
N ALA A 388 5.26 8.29 -2.73
CA ALA A 388 6.47 8.32 -3.56
C ALA A 388 7.75 8.61 -2.74
N PHE A 389 7.59 9.13 -1.53
CA PHE A 389 8.71 9.40 -0.64
C PHE A 389 9.39 8.12 -0.11
N ILE A 390 8.64 7.02 0.05
CA ILE A 390 9.21 5.73 0.51
C ILE A 390 10.31 5.25 -0.45
N PRO A 391 10.05 5.09 -1.77
CA PRO A 391 11.12 4.77 -2.72
C PRO A 391 12.28 5.77 -2.72
N MET A 392 12.02 7.07 -2.54
CA MET A 392 13.08 8.08 -2.51
C MET A 392 13.98 7.95 -1.27
N ILE A 393 13.43 7.62 -0.09
CA ILE A 393 14.23 7.31 1.11
C ILE A 393 15.11 6.06 0.87
N VAL A 394 14.51 5.02 0.30
CA VAL A 394 15.24 3.79 -0.04
C VAL A 394 16.40 4.11 -0.99
N GLY A 395 16.21 5.07 -1.91
CA GLY A 395 17.23 5.55 -2.85
C GLY A 395 18.44 6.21 -2.19
N LEU A 396 18.30 6.82 -1.03
CA LEU A 396 19.43 7.35 -0.27
C LEU A 396 20.40 6.24 0.20
N GLY A 397 19.89 5.01 0.36
CA GLY A 397 20.73 3.84 0.59
C GLY A 397 21.21 3.23 -0.72
N CYS A 398 20.27 2.77 -1.56
CA CYS A 398 20.58 2.13 -2.85
C CYS A 398 19.47 2.42 -3.88
N ASN A 399 19.89 2.91 -5.07
CA ASN A 399 18.94 3.24 -6.14
C ASN A 399 18.26 2.02 -6.76
N VAL A 400 18.87 0.82 -6.72
CA VAL A 400 18.30 -0.39 -7.32
C VAL A 400 17.01 -0.81 -6.61
N PRO A 401 17.00 -1.12 -5.30
CA PRO A 401 15.77 -1.45 -4.61
C PRO A 401 14.77 -0.27 -4.55
N ALA A 402 15.27 0.96 -4.61
CA ALA A 402 14.41 2.14 -4.69
C ALA A 402 13.59 2.18 -5.97
N ILE A 403 14.21 1.90 -7.12
CA ILE A 403 13.52 1.81 -8.40
C ILE A 403 12.55 0.61 -8.39
N MET A 404 12.93 -0.52 -7.82
CA MET A 404 12.02 -1.66 -7.66
C MET A 404 10.81 -1.30 -6.78
N ALA A 405 11.02 -0.57 -5.69
CA ALA A 405 9.94 -0.11 -4.82
C ALA A 405 8.95 0.84 -5.51
N THR A 406 9.32 1.52 -6.61
CA THR A 406 8.39 2.33 -7.39
C THR A 406 7.28 1.50 -8.05
N ARG A 407 7.41 0.17 -8.12
CA ARG A 407 6.36 -0.73 -8.62
C ARG A 407 5.07 -0.63 -7.79
N SER A 408 5.18 -0.31 -6.49
CA SER A 408 4.04 -0.11 -5.60
C SER A 408 3.27 1.20 -5.87
N ILE A 409 3.80 2.11 -6.68
CA ILE A 409 3.12 3.35 -7.06
C ILE A 409 2.09 3.05 -8.15
N HIS A 410 0.82 3.27 -7.87
CA HIS A 410 -0.29 2.96 -8.76
C HIS A 410 -0.33 3.87 -10.01
N SER A 411 -0.03 5.17 -9.84
CA SER A 411 -0.03 6.12 -10.94
C SER A 411 1.20 5.95 -11.85
N ARG A 412 0.98 5.63 -13.13
CA ARG A 412 2.07 5.54 -14.14
C ARG A 412 2.89 6.82 -14.22
N ARG A 413 2.22 7.98 -14.12
CA ARG A 413 2.86 9.29 -14.12
C ARG A 413 3.80 9.47 -12.92
N GLU A 414 3.30 9.20 -11.71
CA GLU A 414 4.09 9.32 -10.48
C GLU A 414 5.25 8.32 -10.47
N LYS A 415 5.03 7.11 -10.98
CA LYS A 415 6.08 6.12 -11.14
C LYS A 415 7.21 6.64 -12.03
N ILE A 416 6.89 7.25 -13.19
CA ILE A 416 7.89 7.82 -14.10
C ILE A 416 8.65 8.96 -13.41
N ILE A 417 7.94 9.89 -12.76
CA ILE A 417 8.59 11.02 -12.08
C ILE A 417 9.51 10.52 -10.98
N THR A 418 9.02 9.65 -10.11
CA THR A 418 9.77 9.11 -8.96
C THR A 418 10.99 8.33 -9.42
N THR A 419 10.83 7.42 -10.40
CA THR A 419 11.94 6.64 -10.95
C THR A 419 13.01 7.55 -11.57
N THR A 420 12.60 8.58 -12.31
CA THR A 420 13.53 9.53 -12.93
C THR A 420 14.29 10.33 -11.87
N LEU A 421 13.60 10.80 -10.83
CA LEU A 421 14.23 11.53 -9.73
C LEU A 421 15.22 10.65 -8.97
N ILE A 422 14.87 9.40 -8.67
CA ILE A 422 15.77 8.45 -7.99
C ILE A 422 17.02 8.20 -8.85
N ALA A 423 16.83 7.87 -10.12
CA ALA A 423 17.94 7.52 -11.00
C ALA A 423 18.93 8.67 -11.24
N LEU A 424 18.46 9.91 -11.28
CA LEU A 424 19.28 11.07 -11.67
C LEU A 424 19.71 11.95 -10.51
N CYS A 425 18.89 12.05 -9.44
CA CYS A 425 19.06 13.11 -8.45
C CYS A 425 19.15 12.63 -7.00
N VAL A 426 18.74 11.38 -6.69
CA VAL A 426 18.88 10.87 -5.33
C VAL A 426 20.27 10.24 -5.18
N PRO A 427 21.19 10.85 -4.39
CA PRO A 427 22.51 10.28 -4.21
C PRO A 427 22.44 9.05 -3.31
N CYS A 428 22.88 7.90 -3.80
CA CYS A 428 22.98 6.69 -2.99
C CYS A 428 24.18 6.76 -2.02
N SER A 429 24.25 5.83 -1.07
CA SER A 429 25.32 5.76 -0.07
C SER A 429 26.71 5.72 -0.69
N ALA A 430 26.90 4.97 -1.77
CA ALA A 430 28.17 4.90 -2.49
C ALA A 430 28.57 6.26 -3.12
N GLN A 431 27.61 6.95 -3.74
CA GLN A 431 27.85 8.29 -4.30
C GLN A 431 28.20 9.31 -3.19
N LEU A 432 27.50 9.24 -2.06
CA LEU A 432 27.82 10.09 -0.90
C LEU A 432 29.21 9.78 -0.35
N ALA A 433 29.59 8.51 -0.24
CA ALA A 433 30.92 8.12 0.19
C ALA A 433 32.02 8.67 -0.75
N ILE A 434 31.81 8.62 -2.08
CA ILE A 434 32.74 9.19 -3.05
C ILE A 434 32.79 10.73 -2.90
N ILE A 435 31.66 11.41 -2.79
CA ILE A 435 31.60 12.87 -2.68
C ILE A 435 32.32 13.34 -1.40
N PHE A 436 32.02 12.72 -0.26
CA PHE A 436 32.63 13.13 1.02
C PHE A 436 34.04 12.56 1.21
N GLY A 437 34.29 11.33 0.76
CA GLY A 437 35.60 10.68 0.85
C GLY A 437 36.63 11.32 -0.07
N LEU A 438 36.32 11.42 -1.37
CA LEU A 438 37.28 11.92 -2.36
C LEU A 438 37.33 13.46 -2.39
N VAL A 439 36.18 14.12 -2.57
CA VAL A 439 36.13 15.57 -2.70
C VAL A 439 36.29 16.24 -1.32
N GLY A 440 35.66 15.69 -0.30
CA GLY A 440 35.75 16.23 1.07
C GLY A 440 37.18 16.19 1.63
N SER A 441 37.93 15.10 1.35
CA SER A 441 39.32 14.96 1.80
C SER A 441 40.33 15.75 0.97
N SER A 442 40.13 15.83 -0.36
CA SER A 442 41.08 16.48 -1.28
C SER A 442 40.84 17.99 -1.44
N ALA A 443 39.60 18.42 -1.61
CA ALA A 443 39.23 19.81 -1.87
C ALA A 443 38.59 20.51 -0.66
N GLY A 444 38.13 19.74 0.31
CA GLY A 444 37.48 20.23 1.53
C GLY A 444 35.98 20.04 1.57
N ILE A 445 35.44 19.93 2.77
CA ILE A 445 34.01 19.55 3.02
C ILE A 445 33.03 20.59 2.41
N ILE A 446 33.44 21.85 2.23
CA ILE A 446 32.59 22.88 1.61
C ILE A 446 32.26 22.54 0.16
N TYR A 447 33.22 22.01 -0.59
CA TYR A 447 32.99 21.60 -1.99
C TYR A 447 32.10 20.35 -2.08
N ALA A 448 32.26 19.39 -1.17
CA ALA A 448 31.35 18.25 -1.07
C ALA A 448 29.92 18.69 -0.78
N LEU A 449 29.71 19.61 0.15
CA LEU A 449 28.40 20.20 0.44
C LEU A 449 27.86 21.01 -0.74
N ALA A 450 28.70 21.72 -1.49
CA ALA A 450 28.28 22.45 -2.69
C ALA A 450 27.79 21.49 -3.78
N ILE A 451 28.46 20.35 -4.01
CA ILE A 451 28.00 19.32 -4.95
C ILE A 451 26.63 18.77 -4.51
N LEU A 452 26.47 18.44 -3.24
CA LEU A 452 25.19 17.95 -2.70
C LEU A 452 24.08 18.99 -2.88
N ALA A 453 24.36 20.28 -2.63
CA ALA A 453 23.40 21.36 -2.85
C ALA A 453 22.99 21.49 -4.32
N VAL A 454 23.93 21.32 -5.27
CA VAL A 454 23.65 21.32 -6.71
C VAL A 454 22.77 20.13 -7.10
N VAL A 455 23.03 18.95 -6.58
CA VAL A 455 22.23 17.74 -6.84
C VAL A 455 20.79 17.90 -6.31
N LEU A 456 20.64 18.44 -5.09
CA LEU A 456 19.33 18.74 -4.52
C LEU A 456 18.58 19.83 -5.30
N ALA A 457 19.28 20.89 -5.75
CA ALA A 457 18.68 21.91 -6.61
C ALA A 457 18.22 21.32 -7.94
N LEU A 458 19.02 20.44 -8.55
CA LEU A 458 18.66 19.73 -9.78
C LEU A 458 17.40 18.85 -9.57
N MET A 459 17.31 18.16 -8.42
CA MET A 459 16.13 17.36 -8.05
C MET A 459 14.87 18.24 -8.01
N VAL A 460 14.94 19.42 -7.41
CA VAL A 460 13.81 20.36 -7.36
C VAL A 460 13.43 20.85 -8.75
N VAL A 461 14.39 21.28 -9.56
CA VAL A 461 14.16 21.80 -10.91
C VAL A 461 13.56 20.70 -11.80
N LEU A 462 14.13 19.50 -11.78
CA LEU A 462 13.68 18.38 -12.59
C LEU A 462 12.29 17.89 -12.16
N GLY A 463 12.02 17.82 -10.85
CA GLY A 463 10.72 17.44 -10.31
C GLY A 463 9.62 18.41 -10.73
N VAL A 464 9.86 19.72 -10.61
CA VAL A 464 8.91 20.77 -11.06
C VAL A 464 8.72 20.72 -12.58
N ALA A 465 9.80 20.53 -13.34
CA ALA A 465 9.72 20.42 -14.80
C ALA A 465 8.89 19.21 -15.22
N LEU A 466 9.17 18.01 -14.67
CA LEU A 466 8.41 16.80 -14.99
C LEU A 466 6.94 16.93 -14.59
N ASN A 467 6.64 17.55 -13.44
CA ASN A 467 5.27 17.85 -13.03
C ASN A 467 4.53 18.71 -14.04
N ARG A 468 5.22 19.65 -14.69
CA ARG A 468 4.62 20.55 -15.68
C ARG A 468 4.40 19.91 -17.05
N PHE A 469 5.32 19.03 -17.48
CA PHE A 469 5.28 18.42 -18.81
C PHE A 469 4.42 17.15 -18.91
N LEU A 470 4.23 16.43 -17.78
CA LEU A 470 3.41 15.22 -17.77
C LEU A 470 1.94 15.56 -17.48
N PRO A 471 0.96 14.93 -18.20
CA PRO A 471 -0.47 15.19 -18.01
C PRO A 471 -0.87 14.97 -16.55
N LYS A 472 -1.64 15.88 -16.00
CA LYS A 472 -2.12 15.82 -14.62
C LYS A 472 -3.26 14.80 -14.53
N ARG A 473 -3.05 13.73 -13.78
CA ARG A 473 -4.11 12.91 -13.19
C ARG A 473 -3.84 12.86 -11.70
N PRO A 474 -4.68 13.47 -10.86
CA PRO A 474 -4.49 13.38 -9.41
C PRO A 474 -4.71 11.93 -8.97
N SER A 475 -3.83 11.39 -8.15
CA SER A 475 -4.08 10.16 -7.42
C SER A 475 -4.39 10.52 -5.97
N ASN A 476 -5.57 10.17 -5.50
CA ASN A 476 -5.94 10.30 -4.10
C ASN A 476 -5.69 8.96 -3.42
N LEU A 477 -4.55 8.82 -2.78
CA LEU A 477 -4.29 7.67 -1.92
C LEU A 477 -4.55 8.09 -0.46
N ALA A 478 -5.61 7.57 0.14
CA ALA A 478 -5.75 7.61 1.58
C ALA A 478 -4.79 6.57 2.17
N MET A 479 -3.72 7.03 2.81
CA MET A 479 -2.77 6.13 3.47
C MET A 479 -3.13 6.01 4.95
N GLU A 480 -3.41 4.78 5.36
CA GLU A 480 -3.60 4.47 6.79
C GLU A 480 -2.26 4.52 7.53
N ILE A 481 -2.28 5.15 8.71
CA ILE A 481 -1.12 5.19 9.59
C ILE A 481 -1.26 4.04 10.59
N PRO A 482 -0.50 2.93 10.43
CA PRO A 482 -0.54 1.82 11.37
C PRO A 482 -0.05 2.24 12.75
N ASP A 483 -0.46 1.53 13.80
CA ASP A 483 0.04 1.77 15.15
C ASP A 483 1.56 1.56 15.22
N LEU A 484 2.23 2.26 16.17
CA LEU A 484 3.66 2.03 16.44
C LEU A 484 3.85 0.67 17.09
N GLU A 485 4.62 -0.19 16.45
CA GLU A 485 4.96 -1.51 16.95
C GLU A 485 6.45 -1.65 17.20
N VAL A 486 6.82 -2.55 18.10
CA VAL A 486 8.23 -2.88 18.31
C VAL A 486 8.61 -3.94 17.29
N PRO A 487 9.61 -3.68 16.44
CA PRO A 487 10.05 -4.63 15.42
C PRO A 487 10.46 -5.98 16.05
N THR A 488 10.03 -7.08 15.44
CA THR A 488 10.44 -8.41 15.89
C THR A 488 11.62 -8.91 15.05
N VAL A 489 12.66 -9.41 15.72
CA VAL A 489 13.90 -9.92 15.08
C VAL A 489 13.56 -10.97 14.01
N ARG A 490 12.57 -11.82 14.27
CA ARG A 490 12.14 -12.87 13.34
C ARG A 490 11.62 -12.28 12.02
N ASN A 491 10.76 -11.27 12.09
CA ASN A 491 10.18 -10.63 10.89
C ASN A 491 11.27 -9.91 10.09
N ILE A 492 12.17 -9.18 10.77
CA ILE A 492 13.29 -8.49 10.13
C ILE A 492 14.16 -9.49 9.37
N PHE A 493 14.49 -10.63 10.00
CA PHE A 493 15.32 -11.66 9.38
C PHE A 493 14.66 -12.23 8.11
N PHE A 494 13.39 -12.63 8.16
CA PHE A 494 12.70 -13.18 6.99
C PHE A 494 12.56 -12.15 5.87
N LYS A 495 12.15 -10.93 6.17
CA LYS A 495 12.02 -9.85 5.17
C LYS A 495 13.38 -9.53 4.51
N THR A 496 14.44 -9.45 5.30
CA THR A 496 15.81 -9.22 4.78
C THR A 496 16.24 -10.36 3.87
N TRP A 497 16.00 -11.60 4.29
CA TRP A 497 16.35 -12.78 3.53
C TRP A 497 15.61 -12.88 2.19
N ASP A 498 14.31 -12.60 2.18
CA ASP A 498 13.51 -12.64 0.95
C ASP A 498 13.96 -11.56 -0.04
N ARG A 499 14.31 -10.37 0.44
CA ARG A 499 14.82 -9.26 -0.41
C ARG A 499 16.25 -9.50 -0.94
N ILE A 500 17.08 -10.26 -0.23
CA ILE A 500 18.41 -10.62 -0.72
C ILE A 500 18.32 -11.71 -1.81
N LYS A 501 17.28 -12.53 -1.79
CA LYS A 501 17.07 -13.57 -2.81
C LYS A 501 16.54 -13.02 -4.14
N GLU A 502 15.78 -11.92 -4.11
CA GLU A 502 15.30 -11.24 -5.31
C GLU A 502 16.44 -10.53 -6.06
#